data_0c80e681b60684066b96b03bda08ba47
#
_entry.id   0c80e681b60684066b96b03bda08ba47
#
_cell.length_a   1.000
_cell.length_b   1.000
_cell.length_c   1.000
_cell.angle_alpha   90.00
_cell.angle_beta   90.00
_cell.angle_gamma   90.00
#
_symmetry.space_group_name_H-M   'P 1'
#
loop_
_entity.id
_entity.type
_entity.pdbx_description
1 polymer ?
#
loop_
_entity_poly.entity_id
_entity_poly.type
_entity_poly.pdbx_seq_one_letter_code
_entity_poly.pdbx_strand_id
1 'polypeptide(L)'
;NIGHVWTLSEAYCARSWWPCKDDPSDKADSVNIIISVPLEPAYIVASNGLLSSTTINNNKKTYFWKERYPITTYLVSLAIYPYTKWVDQYVSPISSDTMLIEHYVFPDRYEASYPNYSLTKDMLSFFSELFGEYPFISEKYGHADFTWGGGMEHQTLSSMGSFSQNLMVHELGHSWWGNLITCKTFNDIWLNEGFARYCQALWAEHMYGREAYFDFMNNHAYYGAGTIYVENPSSNSQIFSAGLSYNKASWVLHMLRHKVGETMFFDILKSYASNDSLSYNAASTSDFQKVCEDISGLDFEQFFQQWIYGEKYPKYELSWWHEGNGIYNVKIDQVQSYNFFSMPIDLKFSGSAGPMLVDTTIVIENNNSSQLYEFSGFNFLVENVMLDPENWILKEATYSVNEIDNILPDRVEVEKAFPNPFNSKVKLSFYINPQFGDTHVSVNIFDSRGKIVESLIDNEFMPGYHTTFWNANGKSSGVYFIQLATDNYIDSQKILFLK
;
A
#
# COMPACT_ATOMS: atom_id res chain seq x y z
N ASN A 1 -3.08 -28.97 39.43
CA ASN A 1 -2.64 -28.18 38.25
C ASN A 1 -2.49 -29.15 37.09
N ILE A 2 -3.21 -28.91 35.99
CA ILE A 2 -3.03 -29.63 34.71
C ILE A 2 -1.84 -28.99 34.01
N GLY A 3 -0.83 -29.82 33.64
CA GLY A 3 0.32 -29.33 32.91
C GLY A 3 -0.05 -28.95 31.46
N HIS A 4 0.49 -27.84 30.95
CA HIS A 4 0.43 -27.44 29.56
C HIS A 4 1.85 -27.54 28.97
N VAL A 5 2.01 -28.22 27.84
CA VAL A 5 3.27 -28.33 27.11
C VAL A 5 3.06 -27.74 25.71
N TRP A 6 3.93 -26.86 25.30
CA TRP A 6 3.93 -26.26 23.96
C TRP A 6 5.36 -25.88 23.57
N THR A 7 5.60 -25.70 22.28
CA THR A 7 6.89 -25.27 21.72
C THR A 7 6.78 -23.94 21.01
N LEU A 8 7.87 -23.18 21.04
CA LEU A 8 8.12 -22.00 20.22
C LEU A 8 9.64 -21.96 19.98
N SER A 9 10.08 -22.16 18.77
CA SER A 9 11.48 -22.47 18.44
C SER A 9 12.16 -21.43 17.58
N GLU A 10 11.42 -20.44 17.08
CA GLU A 10 11.99 -19.37 16.27
C GLU A 10 12.79 -18.39 17.16
N ALA A 11 13.98 -17.92 16.78
CA ALA A 11 14.67 -18.21 15.53
C ALA A 11 15.50 -19.51 15.57
N TYR A 12 16.37 -19.70 16.58
CA TYR A 12 17.40 -20.75 16.65
C TYR A 12 17.25 -21.62 17.92
N CYS A 13 16.02 -21.98 18.31
CA CYS A 13 15.75 -22.76 19.51
C CYS A 13 15.23 -24.17 19.23
N ALA A 14 15.07 -24.59 17.96
CA ALA A 14 14.58 -25.92 17.62
C ALA A 14 15.51 -27.04 18.17
N ARG A 15 16.80 -26.88 18.04
CA ARG A 15 17.81 -27.82 18.59
C ARG A 15 17.80 -27.96 20.11
N SER A 16 17.08 -27.10 20.84
CA SER A 16 16.97 -27.21 22.30
C SER A 16 16.05 -28.31 22.74
N TRP A 17 15.18 -28.83 21.88
CA TRP A 17 14.22 -29.87 22.24
C TRP A 17 14.19 -31.07 21.27
N TRP A 18 14.68 -30.91 20.01
CA TRP A 18 14.85 -32.01 19.07
C TRP A 18 16.13 -31.85 18.24
N PRO A 19 16.78 -32.96 17.79
CA PRO A 19 18.01 -32.90 17.03
C PRO A 19 17.78 -32.38 15.60
N CYS A 20 18.34 -31.22 15.27
CA CYS A 20 18.29 -30.61 13.92
C CYS A 20 19.48 -29.68 13.71
N LYS A 21 19.71 -29.23 12.48
CA LYS A 21 20.73 -28.21 12.19
C LYS A 21 20.34 -26.83 12.71
N ASP A 22 19.05 -26.58 12.86
CA ASP A 22 18.49 -25.32 13.33
C ASP A 22 18.88 -24.12 12.42
N ASP A 23 18.62 -24.29 11.16
CA ASP A 23 18.80 -23.32 10.09
C ASP A 23 17.48 -23.19 9.33
N PRO A 24 16.96 -21.96 9.07
CA PRO A 24 15.65 -21.79 8.43
C PRO A 24 15.58 -22.36 7.02
N SER A 25 16.72 -22.46 6.31
CA SER A 25 16.77 -23.04 4.96
C SER A 25 16.90 -24.58 4.94
N ASP A 26 17.17 -25.22 6.08
CA ASP A 26 17.32 -26.69 6.17
C ASP A 26 15.96 -27.35 6.39
N LYS A 27 15.11 -27.38 5.36
CA LYS A 27 13.82 -28.05 5.41
C LYS A 27 13.98 -29.56 5.34
N ALA A 28 13.29 -30.27 6.24
CA ALA A 28 13.11 -31.71 6.14
C ALA A 28 12.00 -32.01 5.12
N ASP A 29 12.18 -32.99 4.24
CA ASP A 29 11.16 -33.40 3.26
C ASP A 29 9.83 -33.81 3.92
N SER A 30 9.91 -34.38 5.13
CA SER A 30 8.77 -34.78 5.95
C SER A 30 9.20 -35.06 7.39
N VAL A 31 8.24 -34.97 8.31
CA VAL A 31 8.48 -35.29 9.75
C VAL A 31 7.43 -36.21 10.29
N ASN A 32 7.85 -37.22 11.08
CA ASN A 32 6.97 -38.02 11.92
C ASN A 32 7.14 -37.58 13.37
N ILE A 33 6.04 -37.20 14.02
CA ILE A 33 6.03 -36.72 15.40
C ILE A 33 5.23 -37.70 16.24
N ILE A 34 5.91 -38.41 17.15
CA ILE A 34 5.34 -39.49 17.94
C ILE A 34 5.39 -39.09 19.41
N ILE A 35 4.22 -38.85 20.01
CA ILE A 35 4.09 -38.34 21.37
C ILE A 35 3.23 -39.26 22.22
N SER A 36 3.77 -39.67 23.36
CA SER A 36 3.05 -40.48 24.37
C SER A 36 2.72 -39.65 25.60
N VAL A 37 1.48 -39.58 25.97
CA VAL A 37 0.98 -38.88 27.16
C VAL A 37 0.26 -39.81 28.10
N PRO A 38 0.18 -39.53 29.42
CA PRO A 38 -0.68 -40.27 30.33
C PRO A 38 -2.14 -40.29 29.89
N LEU A 39 -2.91 -41.30 30.24
CA LEU A 39 -4.35 -41.30 29.96
C LEU A 39 -5.11 -40.27 30.82
N GLU A 40 -4.59 -40.00 32.02
CA GLU A 40 -5.19 -39.02 32.92
C GLU A 40 -4.14 -37.92 33.27
N PRO A 41 -4.51 -36.64 33.18
CA PRO A 41 -5.78 -36.15 32.62
C PRO A 41 -5.91 -36.46 31.12
N ALA A 42 -7.10 -36.33 30.53
CA ALA A 42 -7.38 -36.68 29.14
C ALA A 42 -6.69 -35.70 28.15
N TYR A 43 -5.36 -35.76 28.07
CA TYR A 43 -4.57 -34.93 27.20
C TYR A 43 -4.89 -35.16 25.71
N ILE A 44 -5.01 -34.08 25.00
CA ILE A 44 -5.02 -34.03 23.52
C ILE A 44 -3.64 -33.50 23.08
N VAL A 45 -3.03 -34.19 22.13
CA VAL A 45 -1.79 -33.77 21.49
C VAL A 45 -2.14 -33.22 20.11
N ALA A 46 -1.86 -31.94 19.87
CA ALA A 46 -1.95 -31.29 18.57
C ALA A 46 -0.54 -31.06 18.02
N SER A 47 -0.34 -31.24 16.70
CA SER A 47 0.95 -31.09 16.04
C SER A 47 0.77 -30.89 14.53
N ASN A 48 1.89 -30.74 13.80
CA ASN A 48 1.95 -30.56 12.36
C ASN A 48 1.39 -31.74 11.57
N GLY A 49 0.89 -31.49 10.36
CA GLY A 49 0.41 -32.52 9.45
C GLY A 49 -0.87 -33.21 9.91
N LEU A 50 -1.04 -34.46 9.53
CA LEU A 50 -2.23 -35.29 9.85
C LEU A 50 -1.98 -36.28 10.95
N LEU A 51 -2.97 -36.44 11.84
CA LEU A 51 -2.98 -37.54 12.83
C LEU A 51 -3.25 -38.88 12.12
N SER A 52 -2.22 -39.69 11.94
CA SER A 52 -2.35 -40.99 11.25
C SER A 52 -2.96 -42.08 12.09
N SER A 53 -2.68 -42.12 13.39
CA SER A 53 -3.26 -43.09 14.33
C SER A 53 -3.02 -42.67 15.79
N THR A 54 -3.73 -43.36 16.68
CA THR A 54 -3.43 -43.35 18.12
C THR A 54 -3.42 -44.76 18.65
N THR A 55 -2.59 -45.04 19.66
CA THR A 55 -2.56 -46.33 20.38
C THR A 55 -2.63 -46.09 21.89
N ILE A 56 -3.19 -47.03 22.60
CA ILE A 56 -3.22 -47.03 24.07
C ILE A 56 -2.47 -48.26 24.57
N ASN A 57 -1.46 -48.04 25.40
CA ASN A 57 -0.68 -49.09 26.02
C ASN A 57 -0.10 -48.62 27.35
N ASN A 58 -0.02 -49.49 28.37
CA ASN A 58 0.58 -49.21 29.67
C ASN A 58 0.14 -47.87 30.31
N ASN A 59 -1.15 -47.60 30.31
CA ASN A 59 -1.74 -46.34 30.84
C ASN A 59 -1.26 -45.07 30.15
N LYS A 60 -0.82 -45.16 28.88
CA LYS A 60 -0.42 -44.05 28.02
C LYS A 60 -1.17 -44.09 26.71
N LYS A 61 -1.48 -42.94 26.14
CA LYS A 61 -1.97 -42.76 24.80
C LYS A 61 -0.86 -42.16 23.93
N THR A 62 -0.56 -42.79 22.81
CA THR A 62 0.46 -42.35 21.86
C THR A 62 -0.22 -41.84 20.60
N TYR A 63 0.16 -40.66 20.17
CA TYR A 63 -0.29 -39.99 18.97
C TYR A 63 0.80 -40.08 17.90
N PHE A 64 0.42 -40.40 16.65
CA PHE A 64 1.32 -40.53 15.51
C PHE A 64 0.94 -39.50 14.48
N TRP A 65 1.60 -38.34 14.50
CA TRP A 65 1.43 -37.25 13.53
C TRP A 65 2.40 -37.42 12.36
N LYS A 66 1.97 -36.99 11.16
CA LYS A 66 2.75 -37.06 9.94
C LYS A 66 2.59 -35.77 9.16
N GLU A 67 3.67 -35.02 9.06
CA GLU A 67 3.83 -33.89 8.16
C GLU A 67 4.53 -34.39 6.90
N ARG A 68 3.96 -34.19 5.72
CA ARG A 68 4.44 -34.73 4.43
C ARG A 68 4.94 -33.66 3.48
N TYR A 69 4.74 -32.38 3.81
CA TYR A 69 5.33 -31.29 3.08
C TYR A 69 6.69 -30.91 3.68
N PRO A 70 7.60 -30.31 2.86
CA PRO A 70 8.84 -29.77 3.38
C PRO A 70 8.59 -28.77 4.51
N ILE A 71 9.29 -28.95 5.61
CA ILE A 71 9.11 -28.16 6.83
C ILE A 71 10.45 -27.71 7.40
N THR A 72 10.58 -26.41 7.70
CA THR A 72 11.75 -25.89 8.39
C THR A 72 11.75 -26.22 9.87
N THR A 73 12.92 -26.21 10.47
CA THR A 73 13.16 -26.73 11.83
C THR A 73 12.34 -26.06 12.91
N TYR A 74 12.19 -24.74 12.86
CA TYR A 74 11.49 -23.96 13.88
C TYR A 74 9.97 -24.07 13.81
N LEU A 75 9.41 -24.56 12.67
CA LEU A 75 7.98 -24.77 12.48
C LEU A 75 7.46 -26.11 13.01
N VAL A 76 8.37 -27.02 13.37
CA VAL A 76 7.98 -28.29 14.02
C VAL A 76 7.49 -28.00 15.43
N SER A 77 6.29 -28.47 15.76
CA SER A 77 5.63 -28.05 17.00
C SER A 77 4.84 -29.15 17.68
N LEU A 78 4.60 -28.96 18.96
CA LEU A 78 3.59 -29.67 19.73
C LEU A 78 2.86 -28.73 20.69
N ALA A 79 1.58 -29.06 20.88
CA ALA A 79 0.74 -28.44 21.89
C ALA A 79 -0.04 -29.56 22.60
N ILE A 80 0.07 -29.65 23.93
CA ILE A 80 -0.48 -30.72 24.74
C ILE A 80 -1.25 -30.13 25.91
N TYR A 81 -2.55 -30.32 25.90
CA TYR A 81 -3.47 -29.88 26.95
C TYR A 81 -4.78 -30.68 26.83
N PRO A 82 -5.67 -30.76 27.84
CA PRO A 82 -7.03 -31.22 27.66
C PRO A 82 -7.90 -30.20 26.92
N TYR A 83 -7.57 -29.94 25.65
CA TYR A 83 -8.25 -28.96 24.80
C TYR A 83 -9.72 -29.36 24.57
N THR A 84 -10.57 -28.32 24.35
CA THR A 84 -11.80 -28.47 23.60
C THR A 84 -11.45 -28.45 22.13
N LYS A 85 -11.81 -29.53 21.40
CA LYS A 85 -11.53 -29.63 19.96
C LYS A 85 -12.83 -29.56 19.17
N TRP A 86 -12.82 -28.76 18.08
CA TRP A 86 -13.81 -28.90 17.01
C TRP A 86 -13.12 -28.86 15.65
N VAL A 87 -13.88 -29.18 14.62
CA VAL A 87 -13.36 -29.31 13.25
C VAL A 87 -14.34 -28.64 12.31
N ASP A 88 -13.81 -27.77 11.44
CA ASP A 88 -14.48 -27.23 10.27
C ASP A 88 -13.96 -27.89 9.01
N GLN A 89 -14.70 -27.74 7.91
CA GLN A 89 -14.28 -28.19 6.58
C GLN A 89 -14.09 -26.98 5.67
N TYR A 90 -12.96 -26.94 5.00
CA TYR A 90 -12.66 -25.98 3.94
C TYR A 90 -12.73 -26.68 2.58
N VAL A 91 -13.29 -25.99 1.58
CA VAL A 91 -13.30 -26.39 0.19
C VAL A 91 -12.59 -25.31 -0.60
N SER A 92 -11.51 -25.67 -1.29
CA SER A 92 -10.73 -24.71 -2.07
C SER A 92 -11.54 -24.13 -3.22
N PRO A 93 -11.57 -22.80 -3.41
CA PRO A 93 -12.17 -22.18 -4.59
C PRO A 93 -11.35 -22.43 -5.87
N ILE A 94 -10.10 -22.90 -5.76
CA ILE A 94 -9.17 -23.10 -6.87
C ILE A 94 -9.23 -24.54 -7.39
N SER A 95 -8.91 -25.52 -6.53
CA SER A 95 -8.82 -26.94 -6.90
C SER A 95 -10.13 -27.71 -6.66
N SER A 96 -11.03 -27.20 -5.83
CA SER A 96 -12.16 -27.93 -5.24
C SER A 96 -11.75 -29.06 -4.26
N ASP A 97 -10.47 -29.15 -3.90
CA ASP A 97 -10.01 -30.05 -2.85
C ASP A 97 -10.58 -29.63 -1.49
N THR A 98 -10.73 -30.61 -0.62
CA THR A 98 -11.25 -30.39 0.73
C THR A 98 -10.21 -30.73 1.77
N MET A 99 -10.11 -29.89 2.79
CA MET A 99 -9.29 -30.16 3.97
C MET A 99 -10.03 -29.86 5.26
N LEU A 100 -9.52 -30.39 6.37
CA LEU A 100 -10.04 -30.08 7.70
C LEU A 100 -9.33 -28.84 8.28
N ILE A 101 -10.11 -28.04 9.00
CA ILE A 101 -9.58 -26.99 9.88
C ILE A 101 -9.82 -27.47 11.31
N GLU A 102 -8.74 -27.68 12.04
CA GLU A 102 -8.78 -28.24 13.39
C GLU A 102 -8.48 -27.16 14.44
N HIS A 103 -9.38 -26.95 15.38
CA HIS A 103 -9.21 -25.99 16.46
C HIS A 103 -9.04 -26.70 17.80
N TYR A 104 -7.97 -26.37 18.51
CA TYR A 104 -7.63 -26.87 19.82
C TYR A 104 -7.54 -25.71 20.80
N VAL A 105 -8.62 -25.43 21.53
CA VAL A 105 -8.72 -24.26 22.41
C VAL A 105 -8.78 -24.66 23.88
N PHE A 106 -8.36 -23.76 24.74
CA PHE A 106 -8.62 -23.94 26.17
C PHE A 106 -10.13 -24.00 26.42
N PRO A 107 -10.60 -24.94 27.28
CA PRO A 107 -12.02 -25.19 27.50
C PRO A 107 -12.82 -23.91 27.87
N ASP A 108 -12.21 -23.02 28.63
CA ASP A 108 -12.80 -21.75 29.05
C ASP A 108 -12.83 -20.67 27.96
N ARG A 109 -12.13 -20.86 26.84
CA ARG A 109 -12.09 -19.92 25.70
C ARG A 109 -13.00 -20.31 24.53
N TYR A 110 -13.61 -21.48 24.55
CA TYR A 110 -14.34 -22.02 23.39
C TYR A 110 -15.42 -21.06 22.88
N GLU A 111 -16.35 -20.64 23.73
CA GLU A 111 -17.45 -19.77 23.33
C GLU A 111 -16.98 -18.42 22.80
N ALA A 112 -15.92 -17.86 23.37
CA ALA A 112 -15.38 -16.57 22.99
C ALA A 112 -14.55 -16.62 21.69
N SER A 113 -13.90 -17.74 21.40
CA SER A 113 -13.03 -17.91 20.22
C SER A 113 -13.80 -18.34 18.98
N TYR A 114 -14.87 -19.10 19.14
CA TYR A 114 -15.62 -19.70 18.03
C TYR A 114 -16.06 -18.71 16.95
N PRO A 115 -16.60 -17.50 17.25
CA PRO A 115 -17.02 -16.56 16.22
C PRO A 115 -15.87 -16.11 15.31
N ASN A 116 -14.67 -15.90 15.87
CA ASN A 116 -13.51 -15.47 15.09
C ASN A 116 -12.88 -16.65 14.33
N TYR A 117 -12.67 -17.79 14.98
CA TYR A 117 -12.09 -18.96 14.32
C TYR A 117 -12.96 -19.49 13.17
N SER A 118 -14.27 -19.32 13.22
CA SER A 118 -15.15 -19.68 12.09
C SER A 118 -14.89 -18.88 10.81
N LEU A 119 -14.24 -17.70 10.88
CA LEU A 119 -13.83 -16.92 9.73
C LEU A 119 -12.58 -17.50 9.00
N THR A 120 -11.94 -18.51 9.56
CA THR A 120 -10.73 -19.10 8.95
C THR A 120 -10.98 -19.59 7.52
N LYS A 121 -12.18 -20.08 7.22
CA LYS A 121 -12.56 -20.51 5.85
C LYS A 121 -12.55 -19.36 4.87
N ASP A 122 -13.07 -18.22 5.27
CA ASP A 122 -13.15 -17.02 4.44
C ASP A 122 -11.75 -16.44 4.22
N MET A 123 -10.89 -16.44 5.26
CA MET A 123 -9.50 -16.03 5.17
C MET A 123 -8.70 -16.93 4.22
N LEU A 124 -8.87 -18.26 4.33
CA LEU A 124 -8.24 -19.23 3.42
C LEU A 124 -8.66 -19.01 1.98
N SER A 125 -9.97 -18.81 1.71
CA SER A 125 -10.49 -18.53 0.37
C SER A 125 -9.89 -17.25 -0.18
N PHE A 126 -9.92 -16.17 0.59
CA PHE A 126 -9.41 -14.87 0.18
C PHE A 126 -7.92 -14.91 -0.17
N PHE A 127 -7.08 -15.49 0.68
CA PHE A 127 -5.64 -15.56 0.40
C PHE A 127 -5.30 -16.56 -0.72
N SER A 128 -6.07 -17.64 -0.86
CA SER A 128 -5.90 -18.56 -2.00
C SER A 128 -6.20 -17.86 -3.33
N GLU A 129 -7.21 -17.00 -3.39
CA GLU A 129 -7.51 -16.20 -4.59
C GLU A 129 -6.39 -15.20 -4.92
N LEU A 130 -5.78 -14.59 -3.90
CA LEU A 130 -4.72 -13.59 -4.07
C LEU A 130 -3.36 -14.21 -4.40
N PHE A 131 -2.98 -15.33 -3.75
CA PHE A 131 -1.62 -15.84 -3.78
C PHE A 131 -1.48 -17.21 -4.46
N GLY A 132 -2.58 -17.86 -4.77
CA GLY A 132 -2.62 -19.24 -5.22
C GLY A 132 -3.07 -20.19 -4.10
N GLU A 133 -3.29 -21.45 -4.45
CA GLU A 133 -3.82 -22.49 -3.56
C GLU A 133 -3.12 -22.51 -2.18
N TYR A 134 -3.91 -22.78 -1.12
CA TYR A 134 -3.34 -23.02 0.20
C TYR A 134 -2.26 -24.11 0.12
N PRO A 135 -1.01 -23.83 0.50
CA PRO A 135 0.13 -24.69 0.18
C PRO A 135 0.03 -26.14 0.71
N PHE A 136 -0.70 -26.31 1.80
CA PHE A 136 -0.78 -27.60 2.51
C PHE A 136 -2.18 -28.23 2.40
N ILE A 137 -2.86 -28.01 1.27
CA ILE A 137 -4.27 -28.43 1.04
C ILE A 137 -4.51 -29.93 1.24
N SER A 138 -3.50 -30.79 0.97
CA SER A 138 -3.61 -32.24 1.18
C SER A 138 -3.51 -32.66 2.64
N GLU A 139 -3.28 -31.72 3.55
CA GLU A 139 -3.21 -32.01 4.99
C GLU A 139 -4.32 -31.29 5.75
N LYS A 140 -3.99 -30.23 6.47
CA LYS A 140 -4.95 -29.43 7.24
C LYS A 140 -4.46 -27.99 7.44
N TYR A 141 -5.34 -27.17 7.98
CA TYR A 141 -4.97 -25.98 8.75
C TYR A 141 -5.59 -26.07 10.15
N GLY A 142 -5.13 -25.26 11.08
CA GLY A 142 -5.78 -25.17 12.38
C GLY A 142 -5.09 -24.23 13.36
N HIS A 143 -5.66 -24.20 14.55
CA HIS A 143 -5.20 -23.36 15.65
C HIS A 143 -5.03 -24.21 16.92
N ALA A 144 -3.98 -23.94 17.68
CA ALA A 144 -3.80 -24.50 19.03
C ALA A 144 -3.53 -23.35 20.02
N ASP A 145 -4.37 -23.21 21.04
CA ASP A 145 -4.13 -22.23 22.09
C ASP A 145 -2.85 -22.54 22.86
N PHE A 146 -2.06 -21.50 23.13
CA PHE A 146 -0.90 -21.57 24.03
C PHE A 146 -0.86 -20.37 24.98
N THR A 147 0.08 -20.35 25.92
CA THR A 147 0.10 -19.33 26.98
C THR A 147 1.05 -18.17 26.73
N TRP A 148 1.68 -18.12 25.56
CA TRP A 148 2.43 -16.96 25.12
C TRP A 148 1.49 -15.89 24.55
N GLY A 149 1.87 -14.60 24.62
CA GLY A 149 0.97 -13.49 24.29
C GLY A 149 0.86 -13.13 22.81
N GLY A 150 1.62 -13.80 21.92
CA GLY A 150 1.58 -13.60 20.46
C GLY A 150 0.95 -14.76 19.73
N GLY A 151 1.35 -14.96 18.47
CA GLY A 151 1.10 -16.16 17.70
C GLY A 151 2.41 -16.82 17.25
N MET A 152 2.32 -17.96 16.62
CA MET A 152 3.42 -18.63 15.97
C MET A 152 2.88 -19.47 14.81
N GLU A 153 3.44 -19.28 13.65
CA GLU A 153 3.02 -19.84 12.37
C GLU A 153 3.39 -21.30 12.16
N HIS A 154 3.40 -22.11 13.19
CA HIS A 154 3.73 -23.54 13.06
C HIS A 154 3.00 -24.16 11.88
N GLN A 155 3.75 -24.83 10.98
CA GLN A 155 3.20 -25.33 9.72
C GLN A 155 1.97 -26.20 9.95
N THR A 156 0.88 -25.91 9.26
CA THR A 156 -0.43 -26.55 9.33
C THR A 156 -1.19 -26.43 10.66
N LEU A 157 -0.62 -25.78 11.68
CA LEU A 157 -1.23 -25.61 13.01
C LEU A 157 -0.67 -24.38 13.73
N SER A 158 -1.22 -23.20 13.46
CA SER A 158 -0.78 -21.97 14.14
C SER A 158 -1.04 -22.02 15.63
N SER A 159 -0.06 -21.61 16.43
CA SER A 159 -0.21 -21.49 17.89
C SER A 159 -0.70 -20.11 18.26
N MET A 160 -1.74 -20.00 19.09
CA MET A 160 -2.51 -18.79 19.29
C MET A 160 -2.55 -18.34 20.75
N GLY A 161 -1.97 -17.22 21.09
CA GLY A 161 -2.10 -16.57 22.40
C GLY A 161 -3.42 -15.82 22.57
N SER A 162 -4.03 -15.42 21.46
CA SER A 162 -5.36 -14.82 21.38
C SER A 162 -6.07 -15.26 20.10
N PHE A 163 -7.38 -15.08 20.07
CA PHE A 163 -8.23 -15.37 18.91
C PHE A 163 -8.66 -14.10 18.16
N SER A 164 -7.86 -13.03 18.19
CA SER A 164 -8.15 -11.83 17.40
C SER A 164 -7.98 -12.09 15.92
N GLN A 165 -8.86 -11.53 15.09
CA GLN A 165 -8.78 -11.67 13.63
C GLN A 165 -7.43 -11.22 13.08
N ASN A 166 -6.89 -10.12 13.61
CA ASN A 166 -5.58 -9.62 13.18
C ASN A 166 -4.45 -10.65 13.40
N LEU A 167 -4.44 -11.33 14.54
CA LEU A 167 -3.46 -12.39 14.79
C LEU A 167 -3.70 -13.59 13.88
N MET A 168 -4.95 -14.04 13.74
CA MET A 168 -5.29 -15.15 12.85
C MET A 168 -4.84 -14.93 11.41
N VAL A 169 -5.08 -13.72 10.88
CA VAL A 169 -4.68 -13.33 9.54
C VAL A 169 -3.17 -13.32 9.38
N HIS A 170 -2.44 -12.83 10.38
CA HIS A 170 -0.98 -12.83 10.40
C HIS A 170 -0.43 -14.27 10.33
N GLU A 171 -0.86 -15.12 11.26
CA GLU A 171 -0.40 -16.50 11.34
C GLU A 171 -0.82 -17.34 10.13
N LEU A 172 -2.00 -17.08 9.56
CA LEU A 172 -2.43 -17.74 8.32
C LEU A 172 -1.62 -17.26 7.12
N GLY A 173 -1.33 -15.95 7.03
CA GLY A 173 -0.51 -15.36 5.97
C GLY A 173 0.86 -16.00 5.85
N HIS A 174 1.43 -16.40 6.96
CA HIS A 174 2.68 -17.16 7.00
C HIS A 174 2.62 -18.50 6.27
N SER A 175 1.45 -19.08 6.04
CA SER A 175 1.35 -20.32 5.26
C SER A 175 1.99 -20.18 3.87
N TRP A 176 1.88 -19.01 3.24
CA TRP A 176 2.58 -18.68 1.98
C TRP A 176 3.96 -18.05 2.25
N TRP A 177 4.05 -17.13 3.22
CA TRP A 177 5.20 -16.26 3.47
C TRP A 177 5.88 -16.61 4.80
N GLY A 178 6.72 -17.65 4.79
CA GLY A 178 7.37 -18.23 5.96
C GLY A 178 7.35 -19.76 5.93
N ASN A 179 6.22 -20.37 5.58
CA ASN A 179 6.08 -21.82 5.59
C ASN A 179 6.30 -22.42 4.18
N LEU A 180 5.56 -21.96 3.16
CA LEU A 180 5.83 -22.36 1.79
C LEU A 180 7.20 -21.86 1.35
N ILE A 181 7.44 -20.57 1.41
CA ILE A 181 8.72 -19.93 1.12
C ILE A 181 9.25 -19.33 2.41
N THR A 182 10.30 -19.91 2.95
CA THR A 182 10.94 -19.45 4.20
C THR A 182 12.08 -18.49 3.88
N CYS A 183 12.33 -17.50 4.72
CA CYS A 183 13.54 -16.69 4.58
C CYS A 183 14.79 -17.57 4.62
N LYS A 184 15.71 -17.39 3.68
CA LYS A 184 16.92 -18.20 3.56
C LYS A 184 17.82 -18.11 4.80
N THR A 185 17.87 -16.93 5.37
CA THR A 185 18.49 -16.63 6.65
C THR A 185 17.65 -15.60 7.39
N PHE A 186 17.76 -15.52 8.70
CA PHE A 186 17.03 -14.50 9.47
C PHE A 186 17.49 -13.04 9.19
N ASN A 187 18.51 -12.84 8.35
CA ASN A 187 18.77 -11.53 7.77
C ASN A 187 17.61 -11.05 6.90
N ASP A 188 16.93 -11.97 6.23
CA ASP A 188 15.81 -11.74 5.32
C ASP A 188 14.43 -11.99 5.97
N ILE A 189 14.34 -11.97 7.31
CA ILE A 189 13.09 -12.27 8.07
C ILE A 189 11.88 -11.43 7.64
N TRP A 190 12.12 -10.28 7.04
CA TRP A 190 11.08 -9.41 6.51
C TRP A 190 10.22 -10.10 5.43
N LEU A 191 10.78 -11.09 4.72
CA LEU A 191 10.06 -11.92 3.73
C LEU A 191 8.97 -12.77 4.40
N ASN A 192 9.13 -13.10 5.67
CA ASN A 192 8.10 -13.75 6.48
C ASN A 192 7.19 -12.68 7.11
N GLU A 193 7.74 -11.86 7.99
CA GLU A 193 6.98 -10.99 8.89
C GLU A 193 6.35 -9.77 8.21
N GLY A 194 7.07 -9.17 7.27
CA GLY A 194 6.55 -8.04 6.49
C GLY A 194 5.37 -8.44 5.61
N PHE A 195 5.45 -9.61 4.99
CA PHE A 195 4.37 -10.17 4.18
C PHE A 195 3.17 -10.56 5.04
N ALA A 196 3.38 -11.23 6.17
CA ALA A 196 2.30 -11.58 7.09
C ALA A 196 1.61 -10.32 7.67
N ARG A 197 2.39 -9.28 8.00
CA ARG A 197 1.85 -7.96 8.38
C ARG A 197 1.04 -7.34 7.25
N TYR A 198 1.50 -7.44 6.01
CA TYR A 198 0.78 -6.92 4.85
C TYR A 198 -0.53 -7.67 4.58
N CYS A 199 -0.57 -8.99 4.84
CA CYS A 199 -1.82 -9.77 4.80
C CYS A 199 -2.90 -9.18 5.72
N GLN A 200 -2.54 -8.61 6.87
CA GLN A 200 -3.49 -7.93 7.75
C GLN A 200 -4.10 -6.68 7.11
N ALA A 201 -3.30 -5.90 6.36
CA ALA A 201 -3.80 -4.75 5.60
C ALA A 201 -4.76 -5.19 4.48
N LEU A 202 -4.41 -6.25 3.72
CA LEU A 202 -5.26 -6.80 2.68
C LEU A 202 -6.58 -7.35 3.22
N TRP A 203 -6.56 -8.00 4.38
CA TRP A 203 -7.78 -8.45 5.06
C TRP A 203 -8.65 -7.29 5.54
N ALA A 204 -8.05 -6.22 6.04
CA ALA A 204 -8.78 -5.00 6.40
C ALA A 204 -9.45 -4.37 5.17
N GLU A 205 -8.76 -4.33 4.01
CA GLU A 205 -9.33 -3.89 2.74
C GLU A 205 -10.53 -4.75 2.32
N HIS A 206 -10.39 -6.07 2.38
CA HIS A 206 -11.43 -7.04 2.02
C HIS A 206 -12.69 -6.88 2.88
N MET A 207 -12.52 -6.75 4.18
CA MET A 207 -13.63 -6.72 5.14
C MET A 207 -14.31 -5.35 5.25
N TYR A 208 -13.55 -4.27 5.12
CA TYR A 208 -14.01 -2.92 5.49
C TYR A 208 -13.75 -1.86 4.40
N GLY A 209 -13.13 -2.25 3.28
CA GLY A 209 -12.87 -1.39 2.14
C GLY A 209 -11.55 -0.63 2.20
N ARG A 210 -11.30 0.13 1.13
CA ARG A 210 -10.02 0.79 0.85
C ARG A 210 -9.57 1.76 1.96
N GLU A 211 -10.48 2.46 2.59
CA GLU A 211 -10.17 3.38 3.69
C GLU A 211 -9.54 2.63 4.87
N ALA A 212 -10.10 1.46 5.25
CA ALA A 212 -9.56 0.64 6.33
C ALA A 212 -8.15 0.08 6.01
N TYR A 213 -7.86 -0.17 4.73
CA TYR A 213 -6.51 -0.52 4.30
C TYR A 213 -5.51 0.61 4.56
N PHE A 214 -5.83 1.84 4.14
CA PHE A 214 -4.94 2.98 4.38
C PHE A 214 -4.82 3.31 5.86
N ASP A 215 -5.90 3.22 6.61
CA ASP A 215 -5.87 3.40 8.06
C ASP A 215 -4.96 2.37 8.73
N PHE A 216 -5.03 1.10 8.31
CA PHE A 216 -4.14 0.07 8.81
C PHE A 216 -2.68 0.39 8.50
N MET A 217 -2.34 0.74 7.26
CA MET A 217 -0.99 1.09 6.85
C MET A 217 -0.47 2.32 7.62
N ASN A 218 -1.27 3.38 7.72
CA ASN A 218 -0.91 4.61 8.45
C ASN A 218 -0.63 4.35 9.93
N ASN A 219 -1.44 3.52 10.57
CA ASN A 219 -1.26 3.15 11.99
C ASN A 219 -0.01 2.28 12.23
N HIS A 220 0.53 1.68 11.17
CA HIS A 220 1.75 0.86 11.20
C HIS A 220 2.93 1.52 10.48
N ALA A 221 2.89 2.82 10.22
CA ALA A 221 4.03 3.55 9.67
C ALA A 221 5.19 3.60 10.68
N TYR A 222 6.42 3.33 10.22
CA TYR A 222 7.61 3.36 11.07
C TYR A 222 8.66 4.34 10.54
N TYR A 223 8.93 5.36 11.31
CA TYR A 223 9.85 6.45 10.99
C TYR A 223 11.19 6.38 11.74
N GLY A 224 11.47 5.26 12.39
CA GLY A 224 12.71 5.04 13.13
C GLY A 224 13.92 4.77 12.24
N ALA A 225 15.08 4.67 12.86
CA ALA A 225 16.34 4.29 12.21
C ALA A 225 16.45 2.77 12.03
N GLY A 226 17.40 2.33 11.21
CA GLY A 226 17.73 0.95 10.93
C GLY A 226 17.25 0.47 9.56
N THR A 227 17.84 -0.65 9.12
CA THR A 227 17.54 -1.34 7.88
C THR A 227 16.51 -2.44 8.10
N ILE A 228 15.74 -2.77 7.08
CA ILE A 228 14.83 -3.94 7.09
C ILE A 228 15.67 -5.23 7.04
N TYR A 229 16.70 -5.25 6.21
CA TYR A 229 17.68 -6.34 6.20
C TYR A 229 18.42 -6.36 7.55
N VAL A 230 18.36 -7.48 8.25
CA VAL A 230 18.99 -7.62 9.57
C VAL A 230 20.46 -7.98 9.40
N GLU A 231 21.36 -7.01 9.56
CA GLU A 231 22.79 -7.21 9.33
C GLU A 231 23.41 -8.27 10.27
N ASN A 232 22.97 -8.30 11.52
CA ASN A 232 23.46 -9.26 12.51
C ASN A 232 22.30 -9.95 13.24
N PRO A 233 21.79 -11.10 12.75
CA PRO A 233 20.67 -11.80 13.36
C PRO A 233 21.08 -12.63 14.59
N SER A 234 21.80 -12.02 15.53
CA SER A 234 22.30 -12.69 16.74
C SER A 234 21.34 -12.65 17.93
N SER A 235 20.29 -11.82 17.83
CA SER A 235 19.30 -11.70 18.91
C SER A 235 17.88 -11.58 18.36
N ASN A 236 16.92 -12.19 19.06
CA ASN A 236 15.51 -12.12 18.72
C ASN A 236 14.99 -10.68 18.63
N SER A 237 15.49 -9.74 19.45
CA SER A 237 15.07 -8.35 19.40
C SER A 237 15.51 -7.61 18.12
N GLN A 238 16.57 -8.07 17.46
CA GLN A 238 17.00 -7.56 16.16
C GLN A 238 16.23 -8.22 15.02
N ILE A 239 16.07 -9.55 15.08
CA ILE A 239 15.32 -10.32 14.08
C ILE A 239 13.85 -9.86 14.06
N PHE A 240 13.19 -9.82 15.21
CA PHE A 240 11.76 -9.50 15.35
C PHE A 240 11.52 -8.05 15.77
N SER A 241 12.19 -7.11 15.09
CA SER A 241 11.95 -5.67 15.29
C SER A 241 10.56 -5.30 14.76
N ALA A 242 9.61 -5.01 15.63
CA ALA A 242 8.25 -4.64 15.25
C ALA A 242 8.22 -3.46 14.26
N GLY A 243 9.15 -2.49 14.41
CA GLY A 243 9.25 -1.33 13.53
C GLY A 243 9.84 -1.65 12.16
N LEU A 244 10.86 -2.50 12.08
CA LEU A 244 11.62 -2.77 10.87
C LEU A 244 11.10 -4.02 10.14
N SER A 245 11.17 -5.18 10.79
CA SER A 245 10.87 -6.47 10.17
C SER A 245 9.38 -6.67 9.85
N TYR A 246 8.50 -5.97 10.58
CA TYR A 246 7.03 -6.02 10.40
C TYR A 246 6.52 -4.76 9.70
N ASN A 247 6.58 -3.61 10.39
CA ASN A 247 5.88 -2.40 9.97
C ASN A 247 6.51 -1.77 8.72
N LYS A 248 7.79 -1.39 8.76
CA LYS A 248 8.47 -0.80 7.59
C LYS A 248 8.51 -1.79 6.42
N ALA A 249 8.67 -3.09 6.71
CA ALA A 249 8.65 -4.15 5.70
C ALA A 249 7.29 -4.25 4.98
N SER A 250 6.16 -4.19 5.70
CA SER A 250 4.83 -4.14 5.08
C SER A 250 4.63 -2.87 4.25
N TRP A 251 5.23 -1.74 4.66
CA TRP A 251 5.24 -0.51 3.88
C TRP A 251 6.01 -0.63 2.57
N VAL A 252 7.07 -1.44 2.52
CA VAL A 252 7.76 -1.71 1.25
C VAL A 252 6.84 -2.43 0.26
N LEU A 253 6.04 -3.39 0.72
CA LEU A 253 5.05 -4.06 -0.14
C LEU A 253 3.93 -3.10 -0.58
N HIS A 254 3.49 -2.22 0.30
CA HIS A 254 2.55 -1.15 -0.01
C HIS A 254 3.08 -0.21 -1.11
N MET A 255 4.32 0.26 -0.97
CA MET A 255 5.00 1.09 -1.96
C MET A 255 5.26 0.34 -3.28
N LEU A 256 5.56 -0.97 -3.21
CA LEU A 256 5.71 -1.81 -4.39
C LEU A 256 4.38 -1.92 -5.16
N ARG A 257 3.24 -2.14 -4.45
CA ARG A 257 1.89 -2.15 -5.06
C ARG A 257 1.59 -0.86 -5.81
N HIS A 258 1.96 0.29 -5.23
CA HIS A 258 1.83 1.58 -5.91
C HIS A 258 2.73 1.69 -7.13
N LYS A 259 4.00 1.30 -7.01
CA LYS A 259 5.00 1.43 -8.08
C LYS A 259 4.67 0.59 -9.32
N VAL A 260 4.16 -0.61 -9.16
CA VAL A 260 3.86 -1.52 -10.29
C VAL A 260 2.38 -1.53 -10.69
N GLY A 261 1.51 -0.97 -9.86
CA GLY A 261 0.06 -1.06 -10.00
C GLY A 261 -0.51 -2.38 -9.48
N GLU A 262 -1.79 -2.36 -9.14
CA GLU A 262 -2.46 -3.42 -8.40
C GLU A 262 -2.39 -4.80 -9.08
N THR A 263 -2.75 -4.89 -10.35
CA THR A 263 -2.76 -6.17 -11.07
C THR A 263 -1.37 -6.79 -11.11
N MET A 264 -0.36 -6.01 -11.49
CA MET A 264 1.02 -6.47 -11.58
C MET A 264 1.57 -6.90 -10.21
N PHE A 265 1.19 -6.19 -9.14
CA PHE A 265 1.60 -6.56 -7.78
C PHE A 265 1.13 -7.96 -7.39
N PHE A 266 -0.15 -8.28 -7.61
CA PHE A 266 -0.67 -9.62 -7.29
C PHE A 266 -0.15 -10.69 -8.25
N ASP A 267 0.14 -10.36 -9.51
CA ASP A 267 0.82 -11.29 -10.43
C ASP A 267 2.25 -11.62 -9.94
N ILE A 268 2.99 -10.63 -9.41
CA ILE A 268 4.28 -10.85 -8.77
C ILE A 268 4.14 -11.80 -7.56
N LEU A 269 3.19 -11.55 -6.65
CA LEU A 269 3.01 -12.39 -5.47
C LEU A 269 2.61 -13.83 -5.83
N LYS A 270 1.71 -14.02 -6.79
CA LYS A 270 1.35 -15.35 -7.31
C LYS A 270 2.55 -16.07 -7.93
N SER A 271 3.33 -15.34 -8.73
CA SER A 271 4.52 -15.91 -9.37
C SER A 271 5.59 -16.26 -8.35
N TYR A 272 5.74 -15.46 -7.29
CA TYR A 272 6.65 -15.76 -6.19
C TYR A 272 6.20 -17.03 -5.45
N ALA A 273 4.93 -17.13 -5.06
CA ALA A 273 4.38 -18.29 -4.37
C ALA A 273 4.45 -19.59 -5.21
N SER A 274 4.33 -19.50 -6.53
CA SER A 274 4.34 -20.64 -7.45
C SER A 274 5.69 -20.91 -8.13
N ASN A 275 6.75 -20.20 -7.73
CA ASN A 275 8.08 -20.37 -8.33
C ASN A 275 8.67 -21.73 -7.99
N ASP A 276 8.94 -22.58 -8.99
CA ASP A 276 9.39 -23.97 -8.82
C ASP A 276 10.68 -24.12 -7.99
N SER A 277 11.54 -23.11 -7.94
CA SER A 277 12.79 -23.14 -7.19
C SER A 277 12.66 -22.62 -5.77
N LEU A 278 11.61 -21.86 -5.48
CA LEU A 278 11.40 -21.19 -4.19
C LEU A 278 10.26 -21.81 -3.36
N SER A 279 9.22 -22.33 -4.02
CA SER A 279 8.11 -23.02 -3.34
C SER A 279 8.60 -24.25 -2.59
N TYR A 280 8.12 -24.42 -1.37
CA TYR A 280 8.57 -25.44 -0.41
C TYR A 280 10.07 -25.38 -0.08
N ASN A 281 10.69 -24.24 -0.31
CA ASN A 281 12.11 -24.00 -0.15
C ASN A 281 12.35 -22.68 0.59
N ALA A 282 13.52 -22.08 0.44
CA ALA A 282 13.92 -20.83 1.06
C ALA A 282 14.29 -19.77 0.03
N ALA A 283 14.04 -18.49 0.35
CA ALA A 283 14.36 -17.36 -0.49
C ALA A 283 15.11 -16.25 0.26
N SER A 284 15.95 -15.54 -0.44
CA SER A 284 16.59 -14.29 -0.01
C SER A 284 15.85 -13.08 -0.59
N THR A 285 16.18 -11.88 -0.11
CA THR A 285 15.70 -10.61 -0.71
C THR A 285 16.00 -10.54 -2.20
N SER A 286 17.18 -10.98 -2.65
CA SER A 286 17.55 -10.97 -4.08
C SER A 286 16.72 -11.94 -4.93
N ASP A 287 16.25 -13.06 -4.35
CA ASP A 287 15.36 -13.98 -5.06
C ASP A 287 13.99 -13.33 -5.29
N PHE A 288 13.43 -12.64 -4.29
CA PHE A 288 12.18 -11.90 -4.44
C PHE A 288 12.32 -10.71 -5.41
N GLN A 289 13.42 -9.93 -5.31
CA GLN A 289 13.73 -8.86 -6.26
C GLN A 289 13.72 -9.39 -7.70
N LYS A 290 14.40 -10.52 -7.94
CA LYS A 290 14.42 -11.13 -9.26
C LYS A 290 13.03 -11.50 -9.77
N VAL A 291 12.15 -12.03 -8.93
CA VAL A 291 10.75 -12.30 -9.32
C VAL A 291 10.03 -11.00 -9.70
N CYS A 292 10.21 -9.92 -8.93
CA CYS A 292 9.64 -8.61 -9.27
C CYS A 292 10.10 -8.14 -10.65
N GLU A 293 11.39 -8.26 -10.95
CA GLU A 293 11.99 -7.85 -12.23
C GLU A 293 11.53 -8.74 -13.40
N ASP A 294 11.53 -10.05 -13.21
CA ASP A 294 11.15 -11.02 -14.25
C ASP A 294 9.67 -10.86 -14.67
N ILE A 295 8.79 -10.56 -13.72
CA ILE A 295 7.33 -10.44 -13.99
C ILE A 295 6.94 -9.06 -14.50
N SER A 296 7.51 -7.99 -13.92
CA SER A 296 7.15 -6.62 -14.30
C SER A 296 7.93 -6.08 -15.48
N GLY A 297 9.13 -6.62 -15.76
CA GLY A 297 10.07 -6.06 -16.72
C GLY A 297 10.76 -4.76 -16.27
N LEU A 298 10.58 -4.34 -15.01
CA LEU A 298 11.17 -3.14 -14.42
C LEU A 298 12.44 -3.49 -13.64
N ASP A 299 13.35 -2.54 -13.51
CA ASP A 299 14.53 -2.63 -12.65
C ASP A 299 14.16 -2.20 -11.20
N PHE A 300 14.45 -3.05 -10.23
CA PHE A 300 14.20 -2.79 -8.81
C PHE A 300 15.47 -2.67 -7.96
N GLU A 301 16.65 -2.69 -8.55
CA GLU A 301 17.91 -2.59 -7.79
C GLU A 301 17.92 -1.38 -6.87
N GLN A 302 17.61 -0.18 -7.42
CA GLN A 302 17.58 1.05 -6.62
C GLN A 302 16.49 1.02 -5.54
N PHE A 303 15.31 0.47 -5.83
CA PHE A 303 14.20 0.38 -4.87
C PHE A 303 14.59 -0.50 -3.67
N PHE A 304 15.11 -1.70 -3.90
CA PHE A 304 15.52 -2.59 -2.82
C PHE A 304 16.72 -2.04 -2.04
N GLN A 305 17.70 -1.43 -2.73
CA GLN A 305 18.83 -0.76 -2.06
C GLN A 305 18.39 0.35 -1.14
N GLN A 306 17.41 1.15 -1.53
CA GLN A 306 16.92 2.27 -0.73
C GLN A 306 16.01 1.84 0.42
N TRP A 307 15.12 0.87 0.20
CA TRP A 307 14.06 0.55 1.15
C TRP A 307 14.33 -0.65 2.04
N ILE A 308 15.10 -1.64 1.58
CA ILE A 308 15.45 -2.86 2.35
C ILE A 308 16.82 -2.72 3.01
N TYR A 309 17.84 -2.38 2.21
CA TYR A 309 19.22 -2.27 2.69
C TYR A 309 19.55 -0.86 3.19
N GLY A 310 18.77 0.15 2.80
CA GLY A 310 18.89 1.52 3.26
C GLY A 310 18.04 1.82 4.49
N GLU A 311 18.44 2.89 5.18
CA GLU A 311 17.73 3.40 6.35
C GLU A 311 16.81 4.57 5.99
N LYS A 312 15.84 4.84 6.87
CA LYS A 312 15.01 6.05 6.85
C LYS A 312 14.01 6.10 5.68
N TYR A 313 13.66 7.30 5.25
CA TYR A 313 12.58 7.61 4.31
C TYR A 313 12.77 9.04 3.75
N PRO A 314 12.17 9.42 2.59
CA PRO A 314 12.30 10.76 2.03
C PRO A 314 11.54 11.80 2.86
N LYS A 315 12.09 13.02 2.87
CA LYS A 315 11.45 14.21 3.40
C LYS A 315 11.26 15.20 2.26
N TYR A 316 10.05 15.30 1.80
CA TYR A 316 9.70 16.15 0.67
C TYR A 316 9.34 17.57 1.13
N GLU A 317 9.81 18.56 0.39
CA GLU A 317 9.29 19.93 0.40
C GLU A 317 8.71 20.22 -0.98
N LEU A 318 7.39 20.46 -1.04
CA LEU A 318 6.69 20.82 -2.26
C LEU A 318 6.41 22.31 -2.29
N SER A 319 6.79 22.94 -3.39
CA SER A 319 6.36 24.30 -3.74
C SER A 319 5.74 24.30 -5.13
N TRP A 320 4.73 25.12 -5.33
CA TRP A 320 4.09 25.24 -6.63
C TRP A 320 3.65 26.69 -6.88
N TRP A 321 3.56 27.06 -8.17
CA TRP A 321 3.10 28.39 -8.60
C TRP A 321 2.48 28.32 -9.99
N HIS A 322 1.62 29.28 -10.28
CA HIS A 322 1.05 29.50 -11.60
C HIS A 322 1.92 30.52 -12.37
N GLU A 323 2.40 30.14 -13.54
CA GLU A 323 3.27 30.99 -14.38
C GLU A 323 2.47 31.88 -15.34
N GLY A 324 1.15 31.74 -15.38
CA GLY A 324 0.26 32.33 -16.38
C GLY A 324 -0.01 31.42 -17.57
N ASN A 325 -0.96 31.78 -18.41
CA ASN A 325 -1.39 31.00 -19.59
C ASN A 325 -1.81 29.52 -19.28
N GLY A 326 -2.26 29.24 -18.06
CA GLY A 326 -2.67 27.87 -17.64
C GLY A 326 -1.49 26.94 -17.40
N ILE A 327 -0.28 27.48 -17.19
CA ILE A 327 0.94 26.71 -16.85
C ILE A 327 1.14 26.74 -15.34
N TYR A 328 1.30 25.56 -14.76
CA TYR A 328 1.56 25.36 -13.34
C TYR A 328 2.89 24.64 -13.17
N ASN A 329 3.75 25.21 -12.35
CA ASN A 329 5.02 24.61 -11.98
C ASN A 329 4.93 24.01 -10.59
N VAL A 330 5.46 22.78 -10.44
CA VAL A 330 5.59 22.10 -9.16
C VAL A 330 7.05 21.73 -8.96
N LYS A 331 7.65 22.22 -7.89
CA LYS A 331 9.01 21.86 -7.50
C LYS A 331 8.95 20.95 -6.27
N ILE A 332 9.68 19.85 -6.33
CA ILE A 332 9.84 18.90 -5.22
C ILE A 332 11.31 18.82 -4.87
N ASP A 333 11.62 19.19 -3.65
CA ASP A 333 12.95 19.05 -3.05
C ASP A 333 12.91 17.94 -1.98
N GLN A 334 13.91 17.07 -1.98
CA GLN A 334 14.15 16.13 -0.90
C GLN A 334 15.16 16.78 0.07
N VAL A 335 14.67 17.20 1.25
CA VAL A 335 15.42 18.08 2.18
C VAL A 335 16.17 17.33 3.28
N GLN A 336 16.14 16.00 3.30
CA GLN A 336 16.92 15.20 4.23
C GLN A 336 18.44 15.31 3.96
N SER A 337 19.27 15.09 5.00
CA SER A 337 20.72 15.15 4.92
C SER A 337 21.40 13.84 4.46
N TYR A 338 20.65 12.83 4.07
CA TYR A 338 21.09 11.53 3.57
C TYR A 338 20.64 11.35 2.12
N ASN A 339 20.91 10.18 1.51
CA ASN A 339 20.61 9.93 0.11
C ASN A 339 19.13 10.19 -0.24
N PHE A 340 18.88 10.67 -1.45
CA PHE A 340 17.53 10.81 -1.96
C PHE A 340 16.91 9.44 -2.28
N PHE A 341 15.59 9.39 -2.33
CA PHE A 341 14.80 8.21 -2.71
C PHE A 341 14.18 8.40 -4.09
N SER A 342 14.08 7.32 -4.85
CA SER A 342 13.43 7.33 -6.16
C SER A 342 12.08 6.62 -6.06
N MET A 343 10.98 7.37 -6.27
CA MET A 343 9.62 6.85 -6.19
C MET A 343 8.70 7.55 -7.19
N PRO A 344 7.71 6.84 -7.76
CA PRO A 344 6.55 7.49 -8.36
C PRO A 344 5.77 8.22 -7.26
N ILE A 345 5.36 9.45 -7.53
CA ILE A 345 4.62 10.31 -6.60
C ILE A 345 3.30 10.74 -7.25
N ASP A 346 2.20 10.56 -6.56
CA ASP A 346 0.91 11.11 -6.94
C ASP A 346 0.86 12.59 -6.59
N LEU A 347 0.63 13.45 -7.60
CA LEU A 347 0.30 14.85 -7.42
C LEU A 347 -1.18 15.07 -7.68
N LYS A 348 -1.93 15.44 -6.66
CA LYS A 348 -3.33 15.79 -6.77
C LYS A 348 -3.49 17.28 -6.92
N PHE A 349 -3.97 17.70 -8.09
CA PHE A 349 -4.35 19.07 -8.39
C PHE A 349 -5.84 19.23 -8.13
N SER A 350 -6.22 20.22 -7.33
CA SER A 350 -7.62 20.50 -7.03
C SER A 350 -7.93 21.98 -7.15
N GLY A 351 -9.19 22.28 -7.45
CA GLY A 351 -9.65 23.65 -7.63
C GLY A 351 -11.12 23.70 -8.04
N SER A 352 -11.52 24.80 -8.68
CA SER A 352 -12.91 25.05 -9.05
C SER A 352 -13.11 25.23 -10.56
N ALA A 353 -14.18 24.61 -11.06
CA ALA A 353 -14.73 24.84 -12.39
C ALA A 353 -16.13 25.45 -12.24
N GLY A 354 -16.21 26.76 -12.11
CA GLY A 354 -17.43 27.44 -11.69
C GLY A 354 -17.81 27.05 -10.25
N PRO A 355 -19.05 26.63 -9.96
CA PRO A 355 -19.45 26.23 -8.61
C PRO A 355 -19.02 24.82 -8.21
N MET A 356 -18.38 24.06 -9.11
CA MET A 356 -18.03 22.65 -8.88
C MET A 356 -16.57 22.55 -8.46
N LEU A 357 -16.34 21.83 -7.34
CA LEU A 357 -15.00 21.39 -6.97
C LEU A 357 -14.61 20.23 -7.88
N VAL A 358 -13.41 20.31 -8.42
CA VAL A 358 -12.84 19.30 -9.32
C VAL A 358 -11.42 19.00 -8.92
N ASP A 359 -10.99 17.79 -9.19
CA ASP A 359 -9.60 17.40 -9.00
C ASP A 359 -9.11 16.45 -10.11
N THR A 360 -7.80 16.32 -10.21
CA THR A 360 -7.12 15.31 -11.02
C THR A 360 -5.82 14.91 -10.38
N THR A 361 -5.45 13.65 -10.50
CA THR A 361 -4.17 13.13 -10.00
C THR A 361 -3.28 12.76 -11.17
N ILE A 362 -2.02 13.21 -11.12
CA ILE A 362 -0.98 12.92 -12.10
C ILE A 362 0.17 12.24 -11.36
N VAL A 363 0.59 11.09 -11.86
CA VAL A 363 1.76 10.38 -11.32
C VAL A 363 3.02 10.91 -12.00
N ILE A 364 4.01 11.25 -11.19
CA ILE A 364 5.32 11.71 -11.66
C ILE A 364 6.42 10.79 -11.14
N GLU A 365 7.54 10.70 -11.85
CA GLU A 365 8.74 10.04 -11.35
C GLU A 365 9.64 11.05 -10.65
N ASN A 366 9.85 10.89 -9.34
CA ASN A 366 10.82 11.68 -8.58
C ASN A 366 12.08 10.84 -8.36
N ASN A 367 13.13 11.13 -9.10
CA ASN A 367 14.40 10.40 -9.13
C ASN A 367 15.63 11.27 -8.90
N ASN A 368 15.43 12.47 -8.36
CA ASN A 368 16.48 13.42 -8.01
C ASN A 368 16.17 14.10 -6.68
N SER A 369 17.21 14.67 -6.06
CA SER A 369 17.08 15.44 -4.82
C SER A 369 16.29 16.74 -4.97
N SER A 370 16.27 17.32 -6.18
CA SER A 370 15.47 18.50 -6.54
C SER A 370 14.98 18.34 -7.97
N GLN A 371 13.69 18.51 -8.19
CA GLN A 371 13.10 18.31 -9.51
C GLN A 371 11.93 19.28 -9.72
N LEU A 372 11.91 19.88 -10.91
CA LEU A 372 10.87 20.80 -11.36
C LEU A 372 10.03 20.13 -12.43
N TYR A 373 8.71 20.27 -12.30
CA TYR A 373 7.72 19.74 -13.23
C TYR A 373 6.82 20.88 -13.72
N GLU A 374 6.48 20.86 -15.01
CA GLU A 374 5.56 21.78 -15.65
C GLU A 374 4.28 21.06 -16.06
N PHE A 375 3.14 21.61 -15.71
CA PHE A 375 1.82 21.08 -16.03
C PHE A 375 0.96 22.12 -16.72
N SER A 376 0.14 21.66 -17.67
CA SER A 376 -0.82 22.51 -18.37
C SER A 376 -2.02 21.69 -18.85
N GLY A 377 -3.03 22.35 -19.42
CA GLY A 377 -4.20 21.67 -20.00
C GLY A 377 -5.30 21.37 -18.98
N PHE A 378 -5.24 21.90 -17.77
CA PHE A 378 -6.35 21.82 -16.83
C PHE A 378 -7.56 22.59 -17.36
N ASN A 379 -8.76 22.03 -17.17
CA ASN A 379 -10.03 22.68 -17.50
C ASN A 379 -10.64 23.45 -16.30
N PHE A 380 -9.85 23.65 -15.26
CA PHE A 380 -10.17 24.35 -14.02
C PHE A 380 -8.96 25.15 -13.54
N LEU A 381 -9.20 26.14 -12.67
CA LEU A 381 -8.13 26.83 -11.97
C LEU A 381 -7.63 25.91 -10.86
N VAL A 382 -6.32 25.63 -10.86
CA VAL A 382 -5.69 24.90 -9.77
C VAL A 382 -5.52 25.84 -8.57
N GLU A 383 -6.11 25.46 -7.45
CA GLU A 383 -6.08 26.21 -6.19
C GLU A 383 -5.20 25.53 -5.14
N ASN A 384 -4.98 24.21 -5.30
CA ASN A 384 -4.15 23.44 -4.39
C ASN A 384 -3.46 22.28 -5.11
N VAL A 385 -2.24 21.97 -4.66
CA VAL A 385 -1.48 20.78 -5.10
C VAL A 385 -1.06 19.99 -3.88
N MET A 386 -1.47 18.73 -3.82
CA MET A 386 -1.11 17.80 -2.73
C MET A 386 -0.19 16.71 -3.25
N LEU A 387 0.87 16.45 -2.51
CA LEU A 387 1.82 15.35 -2.75
C LEU A 387 1.32 14.09 -2.04
N ASP A 388 1.14 13.01 -2.80
CA ASP A 388 0.77 11.68 -2.33
C ASP A 388 -0.39 11.70 -1.32
N PRO A 389 -1.59 12.12 -1.76
CA PRO A 389 -2.74 12.37 -0.88
C PRO A 389 -3.27 11.10 -0.21
N GLU A 390 -3.12 9.94 -0.84
CA GLU A 390 -3.52 8.65 -0.29
C GLU A 390 -2.44 8.04 0.61
N ASN A 391 -1.26 8.67 0.70
CA ASN A 391 -0.13 8.21 1.51
C ASN A 391 0.42 6.84 1.07
N TRP A 392 0.71 6.70 -0.22
CA TRP A 392 1.35 5.51 -0.79
C TRP A 392 2.82 5.38 -0.41
N ILE A 393 3.49 6.47 -0.03
CA ILE A 393 4.92 6.50 0.23
C ILE A 393 5.14 6.77 1.73
N LEU A 394 6.00 5.97 2.36
CA LEU A 394 6.49 6.26 3.71
C LEU A 394 7.36 7.51 3.66
N LYS A 395 6.83 8.66 4.06
CA LYS A 395 7.46 9.98 3.91
C LYS A 395 7.08 10.96 5.01
N GLU A 396 7.85 12.02 5.11
CA GLU A 396 7.39 13.31 5.62
C GLU A 396 7.22 14.28 4.44
N ALA A 397 6.21 15.13 4.46
CA ALA A 397 6.01 16.15 3.45
C ALA A 397 5.68 17.49 4.10
N THR A 398 6.32 18.56 3.61
CA THR A 398 6.04 19.94 3.95
C THR A 398 5.72 20.71 2.68
N TYR A 399 4.96 21.77 2.84
CA TYR A 399 4.54 22.63 1.74
C TYR A 399 5.11 24.02 1.99
N SER A 400 5.99 24.50 1.11
CA SER A 400 6.43 25.87 1.14
C SER A 400 5.56 26.69 0.19
N VAL A 401 4.99 27.77 0.70
CA VAL A 401 4.50 28.82 -0.18
C VAL A 401 5.75 29.51 -0.70
N ASN A 402 6.11 29.30 -1.97
CA ASN A 402 7.06 30.21 -2.57
C ASN A 402 6.40 31.60 -2.52
N GLU A 403 6.87 32.45 -1.63
CA GLU A 403 6.86 33.89 -1.83
C GLU A 403 7.83 34.22 -2.99
N ILE A 404 7.62 33.62 -4.16
CA ILE A 404 7.92 34.34 -5.39
C ILE A 404 6.90 35.44 -5.32
N ASP A 405 7.38 36.69 -5.09
CA ASP A 405 6.57 37.87 -4.95
C ASP A 405 5.17 37.59 -5.44
N ASN A 406 4.20 37.65 -4.52
CA ASN A 406 2.83 37.80 -4.92
C ASN A 406 2.76 39.02 -5.84
N ILE A 407 3.16 38.84 -7.09
CA ILE A 407 2.37 39.40 -8.17
C ILE A 407 1.10 38.55 -8.04
N LEU A 408 0.31 38.87 -7.01
CA LEU A 408 -1.11 38.56 -7.00
C LEU A 408 -1.55 38.85 -8.40
N PRO A 409 -2.09 37.88 -9.19
CA PRO A 409 -2.66 38.28 -10.46
C PRO A 409 -3.47 39.50 -10.14
N ASP A 410 -3.24 40.55 -10.91
CA ASP A 410 -4.03 41.77 -10.82
C ASP A 410 -5.48 41.33 -10.64
N ARG A 411 -6.24 42.09 -9.83
CA ARG A 411 -7.65 41.83 -9.49
C ARG A 411 -8.41 41.02 -10.54
N VAL A 412 -7.96 41.13 -11.82
CA VAL A 412 -8.49 40.43 -12.99
C VAL A 412 -7.34 39.95 -13.88
N GLU A 413 -7.30 38.67 -14.23
CA GLU A 413 -6.43 38.08 -15.24
C GLU A 413 -7.20 37.94 -16.56
N VAL A 414 -6.61 38.34 -17.67
CA VAL A 414 -7.26 38.37 -18.99
C VAL A 414 -6.53 37.43 -19.95
N GLU A 415 -7.22 36.39 -20.43
CA GLU A 415 -6.69 35.46 -21.44
C GLU A 415 -6.57 36.15 -22.83
N LYS A 416 -5.67 35.65 -23.67
CA LYS A 416 -5.56 36.13 -25.05
C LYS A 416 -6.85 35.86 -25.83
N ALA A 417 -7.37 36.88 -26.49
CA ALA A 417 -8.55 36.75 -27.33
C ALA A 417 -8.33 35.77 -28.47
N PHE A 418 -9.22 34.76 -28.59
CA PHE A 418 -9.09 33.65 -29.55
C PHE A 418 -10.44 33.34 -30.26
N PRO A 419 -10.42 32.97 -31.55
CA PRO A 419 -9.27 32.99 -32.46
C PRO A 419 -8.84 34.41 -32.81
N ASN A 420 -7.54 34.59 -33.11
CA ASN A 420 -7.00 35.88 -33.60
C ASN A 420 -5.87 35.59 -34.59
N PRO A 421 -6.03 35.82 -35.92
CA PRO A 421 -7.18 36.47 -36.57
C PRO A 421 -8.49 35.66 -36.50
N PHE A 422 -9.63 36.35 -36.65
CA PHE A 422 -10.97 35.76 -36.65
C PHE A 422 -11.82 36.23 -37.83
N ASN A 423 -12.87 35.43 -38.17
CA ASN A 423 -13.72 35.77 -39.36
C ASN A 423 -15.18 36.09 -39.01
N SER A 424 -15.66 35.80 -37.81
CA SER A 424 -17.01 36.15 -37.38
C SER A 424 -17.07 36.50 -35.90
N LYS A 425 -16.55 35.64 -35.03
CA LYS A 425 -16.58 35.82 -33.57
C LYS A 425 -15.20 35.62 -32.97
N VAL A 426 -14.89 36.42 -31.97
CA VAL A 426 -13.72 36.25 -31.10
C VAL A 426 -14.18 36.12 -29.64
N LYS A 427 -13.57 35.23 -28.90
CA LYS A 427 -13.79 35.00 -27.48
C LYS A 427 -12.79 35.78 -26.66
N LEU A 428 -13.23 36.40 -25.57
CA LEU A 428 -12.38 36.89 -24.48
C LEU A 428 -12.79 36.19 -23.20
N SER A 429 -11.82 35.59 -22.50
CA SER A 429 -12.03 35.05 -21.17
C SER A 429 -11.21 35.86 -20.15
N PHE A 430 -11.73 35.95 -18.93
CA PHE A 430 -11.05 36.61 -17.82
C PHE A 430 -11.41 35.97 -16.51
N TYR A 431 -10.52 36.05 -15.53
CA TYR A 431 -10.68 35.51 -14.20
C TYR A 431 -10.63 36.63 -13.17
N ILE A 432 -11.56 36.63 -12.23
CA ILE A 432 -11.62 37.55 -11.09
C ILE A 432 -11.18 36.80 -9.84
N ASN A 433 -10.13 37.29 -9.20
CA ASN A 433 -9.56 36.68 -8.01
C ASN A 433 -10.54 36.80 -6.82
N PRO A 434 -10.86 35.68 -6.11
CA PRO A 434 -11.79 35.66 -4.97
C PRO A 434 -11.44 36.62 -3.83
N GLN A 435 -10.18 36.98 -3.68
CA GLN A 435 -9.74 37.91 -2.63
C GLN A 435 -10.33 39.32 -2.76
N PHE A 436 -10.78 39.69 -3.96
CA PHE A 436 -11.28 41.04 -4.23
C PHE A 436 -12.81 41.15 -4.21
N GLY A 437 -13.53 40.05 -4.04
CA GLY A 437 -14.99 40.04 -4.05
C GLY A 437 -15.58 40.43 -5.41
N ASP A 438 -16.85 40.84 -5.39
CA ASP A 438 -17.52 41.31 -6.59
C ASP A 438 -16.77 42.50 -7.22
N THR A 439 -16.59 42.46 -8.55
CA THR A 439 -15.75 43.39 -9.28
C THR A 439 -16.51 43.92 -10.48
N HIS A 440 -16.55 45.24 -10.61
CA HIS A 440 -17.10 45.90 -11.79
C HIS A 440 -16.16 45.71 -12.97
N VAL A 441 -16.65 45.12 -14.06
CA VAL A 441 -15.91 44.84 -15.30
C VAL A 441 -16.61 45.49 -16.47
N SER A 442 -15.86 46.23 -17.24
CA SER A 442 -16.29 46.71 -18.55
C SER A 442 -15.42 46.11 -19.66
N VAL A 443 -16.05 45.66 -20.74
CA VAL A 443 -15.36 45.16 -21.94
C VAL A 443 -15.86 45.89 -23.15
N ASN A 444 -14.95 46.63 -23.80
CA ASN A 444 -15.24 47.50 -24.95
C ASN A 444 -14.40 47.13 -26.18
N ILE A 445 -14.98 47.24 -27.36
CA ILE A 445 -14.29 47.12 -28.64
C ILE A 445 -14.02 48.51 -29.21
N PHE A 446 -12.79 48.75 -29.62
CA PHE A 446 -12.35 50.00 -30.24
C PHE A 446 -11.89 49.76 -31.69
N ASP A 447 -12.09 50.74 -32.56
CA ASP A 447 -11.47 50.76 -33.89
C ASP A 447 -10.00 51.23 -33.78
N SER A 448 -9.28 51.22 -34.91
CA SER A 448 -7.87 51.64 -34.97
C SER A 448 -7.64 53.11 -34.65
N ARG A 449 -8.69 53.93 -34.53
CA ARG A 449 -8.65 55.35 -34.16
C ARG A 449 -9.03 55.56 -32.70
N GLY A 450 -9.27 54.51 -31.93
CA GLY A 450 -9.64 54.59 -30.53
C GLY A 450 -11.12 54.94 -30.29
N LYS A 451 -11.98 54.83 -31.31
CA LYS A 451 -13.42 55.04 -31.15
C LYS A 451 -14.08 53.72 -30.71
N ILE A 452 -14.95 53.78 -29.70
CA ILE A 452 -15.76 52.63 -29.27
C ILE A 452 -16.67 52.18 -30.43
N VAL A 453 -16.53 50.93 -30.81
CA VAL A 453 -17.35 50.24 -31.81
C VAL A 453 -18.52 49.52 -31.20
N GLU A 454 -18.30 48.98 -30.01
CA GLU A 454 -19.30 48.20 -29.25
C GLU A 454 -18.87 48.03 -27.79
N SER A 455 -19.82 48.09 -26.87
CA SER A 455 -19.62 47.72 -25.46
C SER A 455 -20.24 46.33 -25.24
N LEU A 456 -19.43 45.36 -24.81
CA LEU A 456 -19.85 43.99 -24.65
C LEU A 456 -20.32 43.70 -23.23
N ILE A 457 -19.66 44.28 -22.23
CA ILE A 457 -19.90 44.10 -20.80
C ILE A 457 -19.76 45.43 -20.10
N ASP A 458 -20.63 45.67 -19.11
CA ASP A 458 -20.58 46.81 -18.17
C ASP A 458 -21.40 46.42 -16.92
N ASN A 459 -20.87 45.51 -16.10
CA ASN A 459 -21.55 44.91 -14.96
C ASN A 459 -20.62 44.48 -13.83
N GLU A 460 -21.21 44.25 -12.63
CA GLU A 460 -20.55 43.54 -11.53
C GLU A 460 -20.49 42.06 -11.79
N PHE A 461 -19.35 41.44 -11.50
CA PHE A 461 -19.12 40.01 -11.60
C PHE A 461 -18.61 39.47 -10.29
N MET A 462 -19.15 38.31 -9.88
CA MET A 462 -18.61 37.52 -8.77
C MET A 462 -17.24 36.98 -9.13
N PRO A 463 -16.41 36.63 -8.12
CA PRO A 463 -15.15 35.94 -8.36
C PRO A 463 -15.32 34.67 -9.21
N GLY A 464 -14.30 34.36 -10.06
CA GLY A 464 -14.30 33.19 -10.91
C GLY A 464 -14.02 33.49 -12.39
N TYR A 465 -14.17 32.50 -13.24
CA TYR A 465 -13.98 32.56 -14.68
C TYR A 465 -15.21 33.09 -15.39
N HIS A 466 -14.98 34.08 -16.29
CA HIS A 466 -16.01 34.67 -17.13
C HIS A 466 -15.58 34.71 -18.59
N THR A 467 -16.57 34.66 -19.48
CA THR A 467 -16.32 34.66 -20.93
C THR A 467 -17.33 35.53 -21.64
N THR A 468 -16.83 36.32 -22.60
CA THR A 468 -17.66 37.08 -23.53
C THR A 468 -17.23 36.85 -24.97
N PHE A 469 -18.11 37.20 -25.90
CA PHE A 469 -17.86 37.07 -27.34
C PHE A 469 -18.19 38.33 -28.07
N TRP A 470 -17.29 38.72 -28.94
CA TRP A 470 -17.61 39.78 -29.92
C TRP A 470 -17.96 39.17 -31.27
N ASN A 471 -19.11 39.56 -31.81
CA ASN A 471 -19.55 39.18 -33.16
C ASN A 471 -19.34 40.37 -34.08
N ALA A 472 -18.34 40.31 -34.96
CA ALA A 472 -17.98 41.40 -35.86
C ALA A 472 -18.78 41.39 -37.18
N ASN A 473 -19.87 40.65 -37.27
CA ASN A 473 -20.73 40.63 -38.47
C ASN A 473 -21.25 42.04 -38.77
N GLY A 474 -21.12 42.48 -40.02
CA GLY A 474 -21.48 43.84 -40.45
C GLY A 474 -20.39 44.86 -40.27
N LYS A 475 -19.27 44.57 -39.59
CA LYS A 475 -18.11 45.46 -39.48
C LYS A 475 -17.16 45.23 -40.67
N SER A 476 -16.22 46.18 -40.88
CA SER A 476 -15.19 46.07 -41.92
C SER A 476 -14.03 45.22 -41.45
N SER A 477 -13.39 44.44 -42.36
CA SER A 477 -12.13 43.79 -42.06
C SER A 477 -11.08 44.81 -41.62
N GLY A 478 -10.30 44.47 -40.59
CA GLY A 478 -9.30 45.38 -40.06
C GLY A 478 -8.88 45.10 -38.65
N VAL A 479 -8.04 45.98 -38.12
CA VAL A 479 -7.54 45.91 -36.75
C VAL A 479 -8.55 46.56 -35.80
N TYR A 480 -8.87 45.82 -34.74
CA TYR A 480 -9.64 46.30 -33.60
C TYR A 480 -8.86 46.08 -32.33
N PHE A 481 -9.29 46.69 -31.25
CA PHE A 481 -8.76 46.45 -29.90
C PHE A 481 -9.91 46.07 -29.00
N ILE A 482 -9.77 44.96 -28.28
CA ILE A 482 -10.65 44.57 -27.19
C ILE A 482 -9.99 45.03 -25.89
N GLN A 483 -10.69 45.79 -25.08
CA GLN A 483 -10.20 46.31 -23.80
C GLN A 483 -11.12 45.85 -22.72
N LEU A 484 -10.54 45.23 -21.69
CA LEU A 484 -11.19 44.98 -20.40
C LEU A 484 -10.66 46.02 -19.40
N ALA A 485 -11.57 46.65 -18.66
CA ALA A 485 -11.22 47.57 -17.60
C ALA A 485 -12.05 47.27 -16.33
N THR A 486 -11.41 47.45 -15.17
CA THR A 486 -12.04 47.52 -13.85
C THR A 486 -11.62 48.84 -13.20
N ASP A 487 -12.04 49.06 -11.94
CA ASP A 487 -11.69 50.28 -11.21
C ASP A 487 -10.16 50.56 -11.14
N ASN A 488 -9.35 49.47 -11.11
CA ASN A 488 -7.90 49.59 -10.88
C ASN A 488 -7.03 48.82 -11.90
N TYR A 489 -7.64 48.24 -12.98
CA TYR A 489 -6.91 47.43 -13.95
C TYR A 489 -7.44 47.65 -15.36
N ILE A 490 -6.56 47.74 -16.35
CA ILE A 490 -6.91 47.82 -17.77
C ILE A 490 -5.97 46.93 -18.56
N ASP A 491 -6.57 46.03 -19.35
CA ASP A 491 -5.85 45.23 -20.37
C ASP A 491 -6.45 45.52 -21.77
N SER A 492 -5.59 45.60 -22.77
CA SER A 492 -6.01 45.88 -24.15
C SER A 492 -5.29 44.97 -25.12
N GLN A 493 -6.06 44.22 -25.89
CA GLN A 493 -5.53 43.24 -26.84
C GLN A 493 -5.90 43.63 -28.28
N LYS A 494 -4.89 43.56 -29.16
CA LYS A 494 -5.07 43.74 -30.59
C LYS A 494 -5.68 42.48 -31.20
N ILE A 495 -6.79 42.64 -31.92
CA ILE A 495 -7.49 41.60 -32.66
C ILE A 495 -7.61 41.94 -34.12
N LEU A 496 -7.52 40.93 -34.99
CA LEU A 496 -7.58 41.10 -36.45
C LEU A 496 -8.82 40.40 -37.02
N PHE A 497 -9.79 41.21 -37.50
CA PHE A 497 -10.97 40.70 -38.18
C PHE A 497 -10.73 40.55 -39.66
N LEU A 498 -10.96 39.35 -40.21
CA LEU A 498 -10.85 39.02 -41.62
C LEU A 498 -12.18 38.45 -42.09
N LYS A 499 -12.85 39.12 -43.07
CA LYS A 499 -14.06 38.57 -43.69
C LYS A 499 -13.76 37.39 -44.58
#